data_793eef536a8e3f29df647774a31d1fdd
#
_entry.id   793eef536a8e3f29df647774a31d1fdd
#
_cell.length_a   1.000
_cell.length_b   1.000
_cell.length_c   1.000
_cell.angle_alpha   90.00
_cell.angle_beta   90.00
_cell.angle_gamma   90.00
#
_symmetry.space_group_name_H-M   'P 1'
#
loop_
_entity.id
_entity.type
_entity.pdbx_description
1 polymer ?
#
loop_
_entity_poly.entity_id
_entity_poly.type
_entity_poly.pdbx_seq_one_letter_code
_entity_poly.pdbx_strand_id
1 'polypeptide(L)'
;MILTPEQQAILSGSKGETMAKVMKTLVMYGETFGADKLVSVTSEYNHLVTSFGLKMMGPVFDLMQQLIDAGALSQQKFSVDPRPLDKNVPANFLMNFIFNNFMYSKQESYEAQLEKLGLMNGDAFSCACYLDQMGNKPKKGDVLSWAESSAVVYANSVLGARCNRNSGIMDIMGSIAGFVPHFGLLTDEGRKATWVVKVQCERKPEAQLLGSAIGMKVMEDVPYVMGMEKWLGTELNDENCAYLKDFGAATASNGAVGLYHIANLTPEARELGEQLIAEGAQEYIIDDAELERVKNNYPVMWKNPDAKAKLCFIGCPHMSMQQLIDWTVAVEEGLKAAGNSKVLIPTVFTTAPAVKKEFEQTEYAERLKKTGVILSYICPLMYMNNPLAGKMPVITCSNKLRTYTTARFYTEEEILVQITKGGK
;
A
#
# COMPACT_ATOMS: atom_id res chain seq x y z
N MET A 1 -1.12 -27.05 -17.00
CA MET A 1 -0.52 -25.77 -17.44
C MET A 1 0.42 -26.00 -18.61
N ILE A 2 0.41 -25.13 -19.63
CA ILE A 2 1.32 -25.21 -20.79
C ILE A 2 2.59 -24.41 -20.45
N LEU A 3 3.75 -25.07 -20.56
CA LEU A 3 5.06 -24.46 -20.33
C LEU A 3 5.85 -24.37 -21.63
N THR A 4 6.62 -23.28 -21.79
CA THR A 4 7.57 -23.16 -22.90
C THR A 4 8.74 -24.14 -22.73
N PRO A 5 9.53 -24.43 -23.80
CA PRO A 5 10.72 -25.27 -23.69
C PRO A 5 11.73 -24.76 -22.62
N GLU A 6 11.89 -23.44 -22.52
CA GLU A 6 12.75 -22.84 -21.48
C GLU A 6 12.22 -23.13 -20.07
N GLN A 7 10.92 -22.87 -19.83
CA GLN A 7 10.29 -23.12 -18.55
C GLN A 7 10.35 -24.59 -18.12
N GLN A 8 10.16 -25.51 -19.08
CA GLN A 8 10.31 -26.95 -18.86
C GLN A 8 11.77 -27.33 -18.53
N ALA A 9 12.73 -26.75 -19.22
CA ALA A 9 14.15 -26.99 -18.95
C ALA A 9 14.50 -26.52 -17.52
N ILE A 10 14.04 -25.34 -17.08
CA ILE A 10 14.27 -24.84 -15.72
C ILE A 10 13.61 -25.77 -14.70
N LEU A 11 12.36 -26.19 -14.94
CA LEU A 11 11.62 -27.11 -14.08
C LEU A 11 12.34 -28.45 -13.94
N SER A 12 13.01 -28.91 -15.03
CA SER A 12 13.80 -30.14 -15.06
C SER A 12 15.23 -29.98 -14.51
N GLY A 13 15.58 -28.81 -13.99
CA GLY A 13 16.86 -28.57 -13.28
C GLY A 13 17.97 -27.97 -14.13
N SER A 14 17.73 -27.46 -15.33
CA SER A 14 18.77 -26.85 -16.20
C SER A 14 19.48 -25.64 -15.55
N LYS A 15 18.81 -24.96 -14.59
CA LYS A 15 19.34 -23.85 -13.81
C LYS A 15 19.56 -24.22 -12.32
N GLY A 16 19.74 -25.52 -12.02
CA GLY A 16 19.97 -26.05 -10.69
C GLY A 16 18.69 -26.38 -9.90
N GLU A 17 18.86 -27.13 -8.81
CA GLU A 17 17.75 -27.67 -8.00
C GLU A 17 16.88 -26.58 -7.38
N THR A 18 17.47 -25.49 -6.89
CA THR A 18 16.74 -24.38 -6.29
C THR A 18 15.82 -23.71 -7.32
N MET A 19 16.29 -23.43 -8.53
CA MET A 19 15.47 -22.88 -9.59
C MET A 19 14.36 -23.85 -10.04
N ALA A 20 14.63 -25.15 -10.06
CA ALA A 20 13.60 -26.16 -10.33
C ALA A 20 12.49 -26.14 -9.26
N LYS A 21 12.85 -25.99 -7.97
CA LYS A 21 11.87 -25.83 -6.87
C LYS A 21 11.04 -24.53 -7.01
N VAL A 22 11.68 -23.41 -7.37
CA VAL A 22 11.00 -22.14 -7.63
C VAL A 22 9.97 -22.31 -8.76
N MET A 23 10.38 -22.88 -9.89
CA MET A 23 9.48 -23.13 -11.03
C MET A 23 8.35 -24.08 -10.68
N LYS A 24 8.64 -25.15 -9.95
CA LYS A 24 7.62 -26.11 -9.48
C LYS A 24 6.58 -25.41 -8.60
N THR A 25 7.01 -24.53 -7.69
CA THR A 25 6.10 -23.76 -6.82
C THR A 25 5.17 -22.87 -7.64
N LEU A 26 5.70 -22.13 -8.63
CA LEU A 26 4.90 -21.28 -9.52
C LEU A 26 3.90 -22.09 -10.34
N VAL A 27 4.32 -23.25 -10.89
CA VAL A 27 3.45 -24.15 -11.65
C VAL A 27 2.31 -24.66 -10.78
N MET A 28 2.62 -25.22 -9.61
CA MET A 28 1.61 -25.76 -8.68
C MET A 28 0.63 -24.67 -8.22
N TYR A 29 1.14 -23.49 -7.90
CA TYR A 29 0.30 -22.33 -7.55
C TYR A 29 -0.61 -21.93 -8.70
N GLY A 30 -0.06 -21.78 -9.91
CA GLY A 30 -0.83 -21.42 -11.08
C GLY A 30 -1.91 -22.45 -11.42
N GLU A 31 -1.59 -23.74 -11.36
CA GLU A 31 -2.58 -24.83 -11.58
C GLU A 31 -3.71 -24.80 -10.57
N THR A 32 -3.41 -24.48 -9.30
CA THR A 32 -4.42 -24.34 -8.23
C THR A 32 -5.43 -23.22 -8.53
N PHE A 33 -4.98 -22.14 -9.16
CA PHE A 33 -5.82 -20.99 -9.54
C PHE A 33 -6.27 -21.00 -11.00
N GLY A 34 -6.09 -22.12 -11.71
CA GLY A 34 -6.59 -22.32 -13.08
C GLY A 34 -5.76 -21.58 -14.15
N ALA A 35 -4.52 -21.23 -13.87
CA ALA A 35 -3.64 -20.63 -14.87
C ALA A 35 -3.37 -21.61 -16.02
N ASP A 36 -3.48 -21.11 -17.25
CA ASP A 36 -3.22 -21.89 -18.47
C ASP A 36 -1.73 -21.98 -18.80
N LYS A 37 -0.94 -20.99 -18.42
CA LYS A 37 0.50 -20.84 -18.73
C LYS A 37 1.21 -19.95 -17.70
N LEU A 38 2.54 -19.88 -17.80
CA LEU A 38 3.34 -18.83 -17.17
C LEU A 38 3.66 -17.74 -18.21
N VAL A 39 3.57 -16.48 -17.80
CA VAL A 39 3.93 -15.32 -18.62
C VAL A 39 5.14 -14.61 -18.02
N SER A 40 5.96 -13.98 -18.86
CA SER A 40 7.13 -13.24 -18.41
C SER A 40 6.74 -11.98 -17.66
N VAL A 41 7.46 -11.66 -16.58
CA VAL A 41 7.44 -10.34 -15.96
C VAL A 41 8.08 -9.35 -16.93
N THR A 42 7.38 -8.25 -17.23
CA THR A 42 7.82 -7.26 -18.23
C THR A 42 8.17 -5.91 -17.64
N SER A 43 7.82 -5.66 -16.38
CA SER A 43 8.20 -4.45 -15.66
C SER A 43 9.73 -4.35 -15.49
N GLU A 44 10.24 -3.14 -15.48
CA GLU A 44 11.66 -2.87 -15.22
C GLU A 44 12.07 -3.27 -13.80
N TYR A 45 11.16 -3.08 -12.83
CA TYR A 45 11.38 -3.37 -11.42
C TYR A 45 10.21 -4.15 -10.82
N ASN A 46 10.53 -4.98 -9.82
CA ASN A 46 9.55 -5.66 -8.98
C ASN A 46 9.30 -4.89 -7.68
N HIS A 47 8.29 -5.31 -6.91
CA HIS A 47 8.02 -4.79 -5.58
C HIS A 47 7.65 -5.94 -4.63
N LEU A 48 8.48 -6.19 -3.63
CA LEU A 48 8.36 -7.38 -2.79
C LEU A 48 7.92 -7.04 -1.37
N VAL A 49 7.12 -7.90 -0.79
CA VAL A 49 6.81 -7.93 0.64
C VAL A 49 7.43 -9.17 1.25
N THR A 50 8.29 -8.99 2.22
CA THR A 50 9.03 -10.07 2.86
C THR A 50 8.85 -10.08 4.37
N SER A 51 9.91 -10.14 5.16
CA SER A 51 9.84 -10.25 6.62
C SER A 51 9.77 -8.93 7.37
N PHE A 52 9.95 -7.76 6.72
CA PHE A 52 10.15 -6.45 7.38
C PHE A 52 11.27 -6.45 8.44
N GLY A 53 12.18 -7.41 8.40
CA GLY A 53 13.18 -7.57 9.45
C GLY A 53 12.63 -8.17 10.76
N LEU A 54 11.38 -8.64 10.79
CA LEU A 54 10.76 -9.30 11.96
C LEU A 54 11.46 -10.61 12.28
N LYS A 55 12.08 -10.69 13.45
CA LYS A 55 12.83 -11.86 13.91
C LYS A 55 12.00 -13.15 13.91
N MET A 56 10.71 -13.05 14.19
CA MET A 56 9.81 -14.21 14.19
C MET A 56 9.54 -14.80 12.79
N MET A 57 9.88 -14.08 11.72
CA MET A 57 9.76 -14.54 10.33
C MET A 57 11.01 -15.36 9.89
N GLY A 58 11.60 -16.13 10.80
CA GLY A 58 12.78 -16.97 10.55
C GLY A 58 12.75 -17.75 9.24
N PRO A 59 11.66 -18.50 8.92
CA PRO A 59 11.57 -19.25 7.66
C PRO A 59 11.72 -18.39 6.40
N VAL A 60 11.34 -17.11 6.42
CA VAL A 60 11.52 -16.20 5.28
C VAL A 60 13.00 -15.82 5.14
N PHE A 61 13.70 -15.56 6.24
CA PHE A 61 15.15 -15.34 6.22
C PHE A 61 15.92 -16.56 5.68
N ASP A 62 15.53 -17.76 6.11
CA ASP A 62 16.14 -19.00 5.67
C ASP A 62 15.90 -19.23 4.17
N LEU A 63 14.68 -18.97 3.69
CA LEU A 63 14.36 -19.04 2.26
C LEU A 63 15.21 -18.05 1.45
N MET A 64 15.27 -16.78 1.87
CA MET A 64 16.07 -15.78 1.20
C MET A 64 17.55 -16.17 1.15
N GLN A 65 18.08 -16.73 2.25
CA GLN A 65 19.46 -17.21 2.30
C GLN A 65 19.71 -18.39 1.35
N GLN A 66 18.79 -19.36 1.28
CA GLN A 66 18.89 -20.48 0.34
C GLN A 66 18.90 -20.02 -1.12
N LEU A 67 18.09 -19.00 -1.46
CA LEU A 67 18.07 -18.41 -2.80
C LEU A 67 19.42 -17.74 -3.11
N ILE A 68 19.96 -16.96 -2.18
CA ILE A 68 21.27 -16.30 -2.30
C ILE A 68 22.40 -17.30 -2.48
N ASP A 69 22.45 -18.33 -1.63
CA ASP A 69 23.52 -19.36 -1.64
C ASP A 69 23.49 -20.18 -2.94
N ALA A 70 22.32 -20.34 -3.55
CA ALA A 70 22.15 -21.00 -4.83
C ALA A 70 22.39 -20.06 -6.05
N GLY A 71 22.66 -18.78 -5.83
CA GLY A 71 22.76 -17.79 -6.90
C GLY A 71 21.44 -17.53 -7.64
N ALA A 72 20.31 -17.93 -7.04
CA ALA A 72 18.97 -17.69 -7.56
C ALA A 72 18.51 -16.28 -7.16
N LEU A 73 18.94 -15.28 -7.92
CA LEU A 73 18.68 -13.86 -7.66
C LEU A 73 17.51 -13.35 -8.48
N SER A 74 16.94 -12.23 -8.07
CA SER A 74 15.85 -11.58 -8.81
C SER A 74 16.29 -11.20 -10.23
N GLN A 75 15.45 -11.50 -11.23
CA GLN A 75 15.72 -11.17 -12.63
C GLN A 75 15.66 -9.65 -12.87
N GLN A 76 14.71 -8.97 -12.26
CA GLN A 76 14.62 -7.51 -12.18
C GLN A 76 15.02 -7.05 -10.78
N LYS A 77 15.62 -5.86 -10.67
CA LYS A 77 15.76 -5.22 -9.38
C LYS A 77 14.39 -4.93 -8.77
N PHE A 78 14.34 -4.72 -7.46
CA PHE A 78 13.07 -4.53 -6.76
C PHE A 78 13.16 -3.47 -5.67
N SER A 79 12.00 -2.91 -5.33
CA SER A 79 11.73 -2.16 -4.11
C SER A 79 10.99 -3.05 -3.10
N VAL A 80 10.95 -2.62 -1.84
CA VAL A 80 10.27 -3.35 -0.75
C VAL A 80 9.43 -2.40 0.09
N ASP A 81 8.59 -2.98 0.93
CA ASP A 81 7.80 -2.26 1.93
C ASP A 81 8.66 -1.40 2.87
N PRO A 82 8.04 -0.35 3.49
CA PRO A 82 8.77 0.59 4.34
C PRO A 82 9.50 -0.07 5.51
N ARG A 83 10.58 0.56 5.94
CA ARG A 83 11.26 0.19 7.18
C ARG A 83 10.34 0.29 8.39
N PRO A 84 10.51 -0.58 9.40
CA PRO A 84 9.66 -0.57 10.59
C PRO A 84 10.06 0.50 11.62
N LEU A 85 11.29 0.98 11.58
CA LEU A 85 11.87 1.82 12.64
C LEU A 85 12.51 3.10 12.11
N ASP A 86 12.28 4.19 12.84
CA ASP A 86 13.00 5.46 12.74
C ASP A 86 13.15 6.03 14.16
N LYS A 87 14.36 6.42 14.52
CA LYS A 87 14.70 6.95 15.86
C LYS A 87 13.95 8.24 16.20
N ASN A 88 13.47 8.96 15.20
CA ASN A 88 12.74 10.22 15.38
C ASN A 88 11.28 9.98 15.80
N VAL A 89 10.73 8.79 15.58
CA VAL A 89 9.34 8.47 15.95
C VAL A 89 9.24 8.22 17.46
N PRO A 90 8.29 8.87 18.17
CA PRO A 90 8.19 8.78 19.61
C PRO A 90 8.01 7.35 20.10
N ALA A 91 8.95 6.88 20.91
CA ALA A 91 8.86 5.58 21.58
C ALA A 91 9.53 5.69 22.96
N ASN A 92 8.90 5.14 24.00
CA ASN A 92 9.52 5.09 25.31
C ASN A 92 10.64 4.03 25.36
N PHE A 93 11.43 4.02 26.45
CA PHE A 93 12.55 3.09 26.60
C PHE A 93 12.14 1.62 26.42
N LEU A 94 11.03 1.19 27.02
CA LEU A 94 10.58 -0.19 26.94
C LEU A 94 10.11 -0.58 25.52
N MET A 95 9.43 0.34 24.83
CA MET A 95 9.07 0.14 23.41
C MET A 95 10.31 -0.01 22.54
N ASN A 96 11.30 0.87 22.70
CA ASN A 96 12.56 0.80 21.97
C ASN A 96 13.33 -0.49 22.27
N PHE A 97 13.33 -0.94 23.52
CA PHE A 97 13.94 -2.20 23.91
C PHE A 97 13.27 -3.40 23.19
N ILE A 98 11.94 -3.43 23.13
CA ILE A 98 11.18 -4.48 22.43
C ILE A 98 11.46 -4.40 20.91
N PHE A 99 11.42 -3.21 20.32
CA PHE A 99 11.71 -3.04 18.90
C PHE A 99 13.08 -3.57 18.51
N ASN A 100 14.13 -3.11 19.20
CA ASN A 100 15.50 -3.36 18.78
C ASN A 100 16.03 -4.75 19.17
N ASN A 101 15.56 -5.33 20.28
CA ASN A 101 16.13 -6.59 20.79
C ASN A 101 15.26 -7.83 20.47
N PHE A 102 13.93 -7.63 20.31
CA PHE A 102 13.03 -8.75 20.07
C PHE A 102 12.40 -8.71 18.68
N MET A 103 11.80 -7.59 18.26
CA MET A 103 11.05 -7.56 17.02
C MET A 103 11.96 -7.45 15.78
N TYR A 104 12.79 -6.41 15.73
CA TYR A 104 13.55 -6.03 14.54
C TYR A 104 15.07 -6.16 14.73
N SER A 105 15.51 -7.03 15.63
CA SER A 105 16.95 -7.27 15.88
C SER A 105 17.73 -7.83 14.70
N LYS A 106 17.03 -8.27 13.64
CA LYS A 106 17.61 -8.76 12.39
C LYS A 106 17.54 -7.78 11.23
N GLN A 107 17.20 -6.49 11.47
CA GLN A 107 17.01 -5.52 10.41
C GLN A 107 18.23 -5.36 9.49
N GLU A 108 19.44 -5.27 10.06
CA GLU A 108 20.68 -5.13 9.28
C GLU A 108 20.94 -6.36 8.41
N SER A 109 20.78 -7.56 8.96
CA SER A 109 20.96 -8.80 8.20
C SER A 109 19.90 -8.98 7.12
N TYR A 110 18.70 -8.52 7.38
CA TYR A 110 17.60 -8.48 6.43
C TYR A 110 17.92 -7.57 5.23
N GLU A 111 18.33 -6.34 5.48
CA GLU A 111 18.69 -5.41 4.41
C GLU A 111 19.87 -5.93 3.59
N ALA A 112 20.88 -6.54 4.22
CA ALA A 112 21.98 -7.19 3.53
C ALA A 112 21.55 -8.38 2.64
N GLN A 113 20.52 -9.14 3.03
CA GLN A 113 19.95 -10.19 2.17
C GLN A 113 19.19 -9.58 0.99
N LEU A 114 18.41 -8.51 1.20
CA LEU A 114 17.70 -7.81 0.12
C LEU A 114 18.67 -7.25 -0.93
N GLU A 115 19.77 -6.64 -0.50
CA GLU A 115 20.81 -6.12 -1.41
C GLU A 115 21.39 -7.25 -2.28
N LYS A 116 21.70 -8.40 -1.69
CA LYS A 116 22.22 -9.56 -2.43
C LYS A 116 21.19 -10.15 -3.40
N LEU A 117 19.90 -10.13 -3.05
CA LEU A 117 18.83 -10.62 -3.91
C LEU A 117 18.51 -9.67 -5.08
N GLY A 118 18.84 -8.38 -5.00
CA GLY A 118 18.62 -7.43 -6.08
C GLY A 118 17.84 -6.17 -5.69
N LEU A 119 17.88 -5.72 -4.43
CA LEU A 119 17.30 -4.44 -4.03
C LEU A 119 17.83 -3.30 -4.90
N MET A 120 16.96 -2.39 -5.34
CA MET A 120 17.32 -1.29 -6.27
C MET A 120 18.41 -0.39 -5.69
N ASN A 121 18.22 0.07 -4.47
CA ASN A 121 19.13 0.94 -3.72
C ASN A 121 18.71 1.03 -2.25
N GLY A 122 19.48 1.71 -1.41
CA GLY A 122 19.23 1.86 0.02
C GLY A 122 17.98 2.66 0.40
N ASP A 123 17.33 3.35 -0.54
CA ASP A 123 16.10 4.12 -0.32
C ASP A 123 14.85 3.43 -0.92
N ALA A 124 14.99 2.24 -1.50
CA ALA A 124 13.92 1.52 -2.17
C ALA A 124 12.91 0.87 -1.20
N PHE A 125 12.56 1.58 -0.12
CA PHE A 125 11.66 1.14 0.95
C PHE A 125 10.40 2.01 1.01
N SER A 126 9.32 1.58 0.33
CA SER A 126 8.06 2.30 0.33
C SER A 126 6.89 1.43 -0.12
N CYS A 127 5.74 1.52 0.55
CA CYS A 127 4.48 0.94 0.06
C CYS A 127 3.87 1.73 -1.12
N ALA A 128 4.39 2.93 -1.42
CA ALA A 128 4.04 3.73 -2.59
C ALA A 128 5.24 3.80 -3.54
N CYS A 129 5.76 2.63 -3.96
CA CYS A 129 6.96 2.49 -4.77
C CYS A 129 6.85 3.14 -6.17
N TYR A 130 5.64 3.39 -6.63
CA TYR A 130 5.29 4.01 -7.92
C TYR A 130 5.37 5.54 -7.92
N LEU A 131 5.66 6.19 -6.80
CA LEU A 131 5.93 7.63 -6.75
C LEU A 131 7.16 7.95 -7.60
N ASP A 132 7.15 9.09 -8.30
CA ASP A 132 8.21 9.44 -9.27
C ASP A 132 9.60 9.43 -8.64
N GLN A 133 9.74 9.91 -7.39
CA GLN A 133 10.99 9.90 -6.65
C GLN A 133 11.53 8.49 -6.34
N MET A 134 10.65 7.48 -6.34
CA MET A 134 11.04 6.09 -6.06
C MET A 134 11.57 5.37 -7.31
N GLY A 135 11.19 5.82 -8.49
CA GLY A 135 11.65 5.28 -9.77
C GLY A 135 11.11 3.89 -10.14
N ASN A 136 10.17 3.32 -9.36
CA ASN A 136 9.54 2.03 -9.67
C ASN A 136 8.10 2.25 -10.18
N LYS A 137 7.98 2.84 -11.37
CA LYS A 137 6.69 3.17 -11.99
C LYS A 137 6.49 2.34 -13.26
N PRO A 138 5.68 1.26 -13.22
CA PRO A 138 5.43 0.42 -14.38
C PRO A 138 4.62 1.17 -15.45
N LYS A 139 4.73 0.69 -16.68
CA LYS A 139 3.97 1.16 -17.82
C LYS A 139 2.65 0.40 -17.93
N LYS A 140 1.69 1.01 -18.62
CA LYS A 140 0.44 0.33 -18.97
C LYS A 140 0.71 -0.97 -19.74
N GLY A 141 0.06 -2.05 -19.32
CA GLY A 141 0.20 -3.37 -19.88
C GLY A 141 1.38 -4.20 -19.37
N ASP A 142 2.29 -3.59 -18.56
CA ASP A 142 3.36 -4.36 -17.92
C ASP A 142 2.79 -5.45 -17.01
N VAL A 143 3.42 -6.62 -17.06
CA VAL A 143 3.16 -7.75 -16.18
C VAL A 143 4.11 -7.67 -14.99
N LEU A 144 3.54 -7.66 -13.78
CA LEU A 144 4.29 -7.42 -12.54
C LEU A 144 4.36 -8.67 -11.67
N SER A 145 5.41 -8.76 -10.85
CA SER A 145 5.50 -9.61 -9.66
C SER A 145 5.58 -8.72 -8.42
N TRP A 146 4.42 -8.23 -7.97
CA TRP A 146 4.28 -7.30 -6.87
C TRP A 146 3.37 -7.86 -5.78
N ALA A 147 3.70 -7.65 -4.52
CA ALA A 147 2.98 -8.22 -3.38
C ALA A 147 2.23 -7.20 -2.51
N GLU A 148 2.69 -5.94 -2.41
CA GLU A 148 2.05 -4.95 -1.54
C GLU A 148 0.66 -4.57 -2.08
N SER A 149 -0.36 -4.73 -1.23
CA SER A 149 -1.76 -4.60 -1.65
C SER A 149 -2.14 -3.22 -2.18
N SER A 150 -1.67 -2.14 -1.54
CA SER A 150 -1.95 -0.77 -2.00
C SER A 150 -1.15 -0.40 -3.26
N ALA A 151 0.04 -0.99 -3.44
CA ALA A 151 0.83 -0.80 -4.66
C ALA A 151 0.21 -1.57 -5.84
N VAL A 152 -0.21 -2.82 -5.63
CA VAL A 152 -0.86 -3.65 -6.65
C VAL A 152 -2.14 -3.00 -7.17
N VAL A 153 -3.03 -2.58 -6.27
CA VAL A 153 -4.30 -1.95 -6.69
C VAL A 153 -4.06 -0.64 -7.44
N TYR A 154 -3.06 0.15 -7.06
CA TYR A 154 -2.71 1.38 -7.77
C TYR A 154 -2.10 1.09 -9.15
N ALA A 155 -1.17 0.13 -9.23
CA ALA A 155 -0.55 -0.27 -10.49
C ALA A 155 -1.59 -0.79 -11.50
N ASN A 156 -2.51 -1.64 -11.04
CA ASN A 156 -3.59 -2.16 -11.88
C ASN A 156 -4.56 -1.06 -12.33
N SER A 157 -5.00 -0.20 -11.40
CA SER A 157 -6.12 0.71 -11.64
C SER A 157 -5.69 2.04 -12.24
N VAL A 158 -4.59 2.64 -11.74
CA VAL A 158 -4.16 4.00 -12.13
C VAL A 158 -3.10 3.97 -13.21
N LEU A 159 -2.19 2.98 -13.17
CA LEU A 159 -1.12 2.85 -14.17
C LEU A 159 -1.50 1.90 -15.32
N GLY A 160 -2.54 1.07 -15.14
CA GLY A 160 -2.99 0.12 -16.16
C GLY A 160 -2.04 -1.06 -16.35
N ALA A 161 -1.20 -1.37 -15.37
CA ALA A 161 -0.38 -2.57 -15.35
C ALA A 161 -1.21 -3.81 -14.97
N ARG A 162 -0.60 -4.99 -14.99
CA ARG A 162 -1.27 -6.28 -14.73
C ARG A 162 -0.55 -7.04 -13.63
N CYS A 163 -1.22 -7.21 -12.51
CA CYS A 163 -0.70 -7.91 -11.34
C CYS A 163 -1.81 -8.57 -10.53
N ASN A 164 -1.63 -9.82 -10.14
CA ASN A 164 -2.48 -10.45 -9.15
C ASN A 164 -2.07 -10.01 -7.73
N ARG A 165 -2.99 -10.10 -6.78
CA ARG A 165 -2.69 -9.98 -5.35
C ARG A 165 -2.24 -11.34 -4.81
N ASN A 166 -0.96 -11.64 -4.99
CA ASN A 166 -0.36 -12.88 -4.46
C ASN A 166 0.17 -12.68 -3.02
N SER A 167 0.77 -13.71 -2.45
CA SER A 167 1.55 -13.60 -1.23
C SER A 167 2.97 -13.12 -1.53
N GLY A 168 3.64 -12.49 -0.55
CA GLY A 168 5.01 -12.03 -0.72
C GLY A 168 5.99 -13.14 -1.13
N ILE A 169 5.77 -14.38 -0.68
CA ILE A 169 6.59 -15.53 -1.08
C ILE A 169 6.40 -15.86 -2.56
N MET A 170 5.17 -15.80 -3.06
CA MET A 170 4.90 -16.09 -4.48
C MET A 170 5.55 -15.04 -5.38
N ASP A 171 5.55 -13.78 -4.97
CA ASP A 171 6.16 -12.72 -5.75
C ASP A 171 7.70 -12.73 -5.67
N ILE A 172 8.30 -13.22 -4.57
CA ILE A 172 9.73 -13.58 -4.55
C ILE A 172 10.01 -14.66 -5.60
N MET A 173 9.21 -15.73 -5.65
CA MET A 173 9.40 -16.80 -6.65
C MET A 173 9.22 -16.28 -8.07
N GLY A 174 8.21 -15.44 -8.32
CA GLY A 174 7.99 -14.79 -9.61
C GLY A 174 9.15 -13.88 -10.02
N SER A 175 9.68 -13.10 -9.07
CA SER A 175 10.83 -12.21 -9.28
C SER A 175 12.12 -12.99 -9.60
N ILE A 176 12.37 -14.11 -8.92
CA ILE A 176 13.51 -14.99 -9.15
C ILE A 176 13.39 -15.72 -10.50
N ALA A 177 12.22 -16.26 -10.81
CA ALA A 177 11.99 -16.98 -12.06
C ALA A 177 11.91 -16.06 -13.29
N GLY A 178 11.46 -14.82 -13.11
CA GLY A 178 11.09 -13.92 -14.21
C GLY A 178 9.73 -14.25 -14.86
N PHE A 179 8.92 -15.08 -14.21
CA PHE A 179 7.61 -15.54 -14.70
C PHE A 179 6.56 -15.50 -13.60
N VAL A 180 5.30 -15.24 -14.01
CA VAL A 180 4.13 -15.32 -13.12
C VAL A 180 3.02 -16.14 -13.77
N PRO A 181 2.16 -16.84 -12.99
CA PRO A 181 1.05 -17.60 -13.55
C PRO A 181 -0.03 -16.68 -14.15
N HIS A 182 -0.50 -17.02 -15.35
CA HIS A 182 -1.48 -16.26 -16.12
C HIS A 182 -2.92 -16.62 -15.73
N PHE A 183 -3.46 -15.87 -14.76
CA PHE A 183 -4.85 -15.99 -14.31
C PHE A 183 -5.33 -14.67 -13.70
N GLY A 184 -6.61 -14.61 -13.31
CA GLY A 184 -7.18 -13.47 -12.54
C GLY A 184 -6.93 -12.13 -13.21
N LEU A 185 -6.35 -11.16 -12.50
CA LEU A 185 -6.12 -9.78 -12.96
C LEU A 185 -5.07 -9.65 -14.08
N LEU A 186 -4.39 -10.74 -14.48
CA LEU A 186 -3.55 -10.76 -15.67
C LEU A 186 -4.37 -10.98 -16.96
N THR A 187 -5.59 -11.47 -16.86
CA THR A 187 -6.48 -11.74 -17.98
C THR A 187 -7.50 -10.63 -18.19
N ASP A 188 -7.97 -10.42 -19.42
CA ASP A 188 -9.01 -9.41 -19.70
C ASP A 188 -10.33 -9.76 -19.00
N GLU A 189 -10.68 -11.05 -18.93
CA GLU A 189 -11.89 -11.52 -18.25
C GLU A 189 -11.85 -11.25 -16.73
N GLY A 190 -10.71 -11.54 -16.08
CA GLY A 190 -10.55 -11.30 -14.64
C GLY A 190 -10.49 -9.81 -14.25
N ARG A 191 -10.43 -8.92 -15.24
CA ARG A 191 -10.44 -7.46 -15.04
C ARG A 191 -11.83 -6.84 -15.24
N LYS A 192 -12.83 -7.62 -15.64
CA LYS A 192 -14.20 -7.14 -15.73
C LYS A 192 -14.79 -6.86 -14.36
N ALA A 193 -15.54 -5.79 -14.28
CA ALA A 193 -16.21 -5.37 -13.04
C ALA A 193 -17.47 -6.20 -12.80
N THR A 194 -17.56 -6.83 -11.65
CA THR A 194 -18.74 -7.56 -11.19
C THR A 194 -19.64 -6.70 -10.28
N TRP A 195 -19.20 -5.48 -9.99
CA TRP A 195 -19.96 -4.47 -9.26
C TRP A 195 -19.96 -3.13 -10.00
N VAL A 196 -21.13 -2.49 -10.08
CA VAL A 196 -21.30 -1.09 -10.47
C VAL A 196 -21.56 -0.27 -9.21
N VAL A 197 -20.64 0.61 -8.84
CA VAL A 197 -20.76 1.49 -7.69
C VAL A 197 -21.15 2.89 -8.14
N LYS A 198 -22.32 3.38 -7.70
CA LYS A 198 -22.85 4.69 -8.04
C LYS A 198 -22.66 5.66 -6.87
N VAL A 199 -21.72 6.60 -6.99
CA VAL A 199 -21.44 7.61 -5.96
C VAL A 199 -22.37 8.82 -6.15
N GLN A 200 -23.27 9.02 -5.19
CA GLN A 200 -24.32 10.05 -5.20
C GLN A 200 -24.18 11.06 -4.06
N CYS A 201 -22.98 11.18 -3.48
CA CYS A 201 -22.70 12.15 -2.42
C CYS A 201 -22.88 13.58 -2.89
N GLU A 202 -23.27 14.49 -1.98
CA GLU A 202 -23.36 15.93 -2.25
C GLU A 202 -21.97 16.59 -2.28
N ARG A 203 -21.05 16.15 -1.41
CA ARG A 203 -19.67 16.63 -1.33
C ARG A 203 -18.69 15.58 -1.87
N LYS A 204 -17.49 16.03 -2.25
CA LYS A 204 -16.38 15.10 -2.59
C LYS A 204 -16.15 14.18 -1.38
N PRO A 205 -16.40 12.88 -1.53
CA PRO A 205 -16.17 11.96 -0.42
C PRO A 205 -14.68 11.84 -0.12
N GLU A 206 -14.34 11.62 1.15
CA GLU A 206 -12.96 11.36 1.53
C GLU A 206 -12.50 10.02 0.94
N ALA A 207 -11.31 10.01 0.34
CA ALA A 207 -10.77 8.88 -0.41
C ALA A 207 -10.73 7.59 0.43
N GLN A 208 -10.21 7.68 1.66
CA GLN A 208 -10.08 6.53 2.57
C GLN A 208 -11.43 6.00 3.05
N LEU A 209 -12.43 6.88 3.24
CA LEU A 209 -13.76 6.47 3.67
C LEU A 209 -14.55 5.83 2.53
N LEU A 210 -14.53 6.46 1.34
CA LEU A 210 -15.17 5.91 0.14
C LEU A 210 -14.56 4.54 -0.23
N GLY A 211 -13.23 4.46 -0.24
CA GLY A 211 -12.54 3.21 -0.52
C GLY A 211 -12.86 2.11 0.50
N SER A 212 -12.99 2.46 1.78
CA SER A 212 -13.41 1.52 2.82
C SER A 212 -14.84 1.02 2.61
N ALA A 213 -15.79 1.92 2.29
CA ALA A 213 -17.18 1.54 2.02
C ALA A 213 -17.27 0.55 0.86
N ILE A 214 -16.55 0.83 -0.23
CA ILE A 214 -16.50 -0.05 -1.40
C ILE A 214 -15.83 -1.38 -1.04
N GLY A 215 -14.63 -1.37 -0.45
CA GLY A 215 -13.91 -2.59 -0.12
C GLY A 215 -14.70 -3.53 0.79
N MET A 216 -15.36 -3.01 1.82
CA MET A 216 -16.20 -3.79 2.73
C MET A 216 -17.42 -4.41 2.03
N LYS A 217 -17.88 -3.83 0.93
CA LYS A 217 -19.06 -4.31 0.20
C LYS A 217 -18.69 -5.30 -0.90
N VAL A 218 -17.67 -4.97 -1.70
CA VAL A 218 -17.33 -5.75 -2.90
C VAL A 218 -16.32 -6.86 -2.62
N MET A 219 -15.64 -6.82 -1.48
CA MET A 219 -14.63 -7.79 -1.06
C MET A 219 -13.46 -7.88 -2.06
N GLU A 220 -13.25 -9.04 -2.70
CA GLU A 220 -12.19 -9.26 -3.71
C GLU A 220 -12.59 -8.93 -5.15
N ASP A 221 -13.83 -8.62 -5.38
CA ASP A 221 -14.38 -8.32 -6.70
C ASP A 221 -13.84 -7.00 -7.28
N VAL A 222 -14.03 -6.81 -8.58
CA VAL A 222 -13.64 -5.60 -9.30
C VAL A 222 -14.83 -4.63 -9.36
N PRO A 223 -14.75 -3.42 -8.77
CA PRO A 223 -15.78 -2.40 -8.89
C PRO A 223 -15.54 -1.47 -10.09
N TYR A 224 -16.62 -1.12 -10.80
CA TYR A 224 -16.71 -0.01 -11.75
C TYR A 224 -17.42 1.17 -11.07
N VAL A 225 -16.69 2.24 -10.76
CA VAL A 225 -17.18 3.37 -9.95
C VAL A 225 -17.58 4.52 -10.85
N MET A 226 -18.82 4.97 -10.71
CA MET A 226 -19.44 6.07 -11.48
C MET A 226 -19.78 7.23 -10.56
N GLY A 227 -19.89 8.45 -11.12
CA GLY A 227 -20.30 9.65 -10.40
C GLY A 227 -19.15 10.41 -9.73
N MET A 228 -17.90 10.03 -10.02
CA MET A 228 -16.71 10.73 -9.50
C MET A 228 -16.25 11.89 -10.39
N GLU A 229 -16.75 11.99 -11.61
CA GLU A 229 -16.31 12.94 -12.63
C GLU A 229 -16.50 14.40 -12.19
N LYS A 230 -17.53 14.67 -11.40
CA LYS A 230 -17.82 16.04 -10.90
C LYS A 230 -16.74 16.58 -9.97
N TRP A 231 -15.89 15.71 -9.39
CA TRP A 231 -14.81 16.11 -8.48
C TRP A 231 -13.42 15.85 -9.04
N LEU A 232 -13.26 14.73 -9.76
CA LEU A 232 -11.96 14.29 -10.26
C LEU A 232 -11.74 14.67 -11.73
N GLY A 233 -12.82 15.05 -12.48
CA GLY A 233 -12.71 15.25 -13.92
C GLY A 233 -12.29 13.97 -14.64
N THR A 234 -11.48 14.12 -15.69
CA THR A 234 -11.07 13.02 -16.59
C THR A 234 -9.56 12.87 -16.74
N GLU A 235 -8.78 13.58 -15.92
CA GLU A 235 -7.31 13.57 -16.02
C GLU A 235 -6.65 13.02 -14.75
N LEU A 236 -5.63 12.22 -14.93
CA LEU A 236 -4.78 11.69 -13.86
C LEU A 236 -3.66 12.70 -13.55
N ASN A 237 -4.02 13.82 -12.93
CA ASN A 237 -3.07 14.77 -12.37
C ASN A 237 -2.61 14.33 -10.96
N ASP A 238 -1.67 15.05 -10.36
CA ASP A 238 -1.08 14.70 -9.06
C ASP A 238 -2.11 14.64 -7.94
N GLU A 239 -3.09 15.55 -7.90
CA GLU A 239 -4.18 15.57 -6.92
C GLU A 239 -5.06 14.31 -7.05
N ASN A 240 -5.49 13.99 -8.26
CA ASN A 240 -6.30 12.80 -8.53
C ASN A 240 -5.52 11.51 -8.26
N CYS A 241 -4.25 11.46 -8.63
CA CYS A 241 -3.37 10.33 -8.33
C CYS A 241 -3.20 10.13 -6.82
N ALA A 242 -3.04 11.19 -6.04
CA ALA A 242 -2.99 11.14 -4.59
C ALA A 242 -4.31 10.64 -3.99
N TYR A 243 -5.44 11.15 -4.46
CA TYR A 243 -6.77 10.69 -4.05
C TYR A 243 -6.97 9.19 -4.35
N LEU A 244 -6.67 8.76 -5.57
CA LEU A 244 -6.82 7.37 -6.01
C LEU A 244 -5.86 6.42 -5.29
N LYS A 245 -4.67 6.89 -4.91
CA LYS A 245 -3.73 6.15 -4.08
C LYS A 245 -4.34 5.82 -2.71
N ASP A 246 -4.93 6.79 -2.04
CA ASP A 246 -5.54 6.62 -0.73
C ASP A 246 -6.86 5.84 -0.80
N PHE A 247 -7.67 6.09 -1.82
CA PHE A 247 -8.86 5.31 -2.15
C PHE A 247 -8.52 3.82 -2.36
N GLY A 248 -7.54 3.53 -3.23
CA GLY A 248 -7.12 2.16 -3.53
C GLY A 248 -6.56 1.43 -2.30
N ALA A 249 -5.78 2.11 -1.47
CA ALA A 249 -5.27 1.51 -0.23
C ALA A 249 -6.40 1.10 0.73
N ALA A 250 -7.48 1.89 0.79
CA ALA A 250 -8.65 1.57 1.60
C ALA A 250 -9.49 0.44 1.01
N THR A 251 -9.72 0.41 -0.32
CA THR A 251 -10.43 -0.70 -0.96
C THR A 251 -9.69 -2.02 -0.78
N ALA A 252 -8.38 -2.01 -0.95
CA ALA A 252 -7.54 -3.20 -0.83
C ALA A 252 -7.44 -3.73 0.61
N SER A 253 -7.50 -2.85 1.63
CA SER A 253 -7.34 -3.25 3.03
C SER A 253 -8.65 -3.59 3.72
N ASN A 254 -9.76 -2.99 3.32
CA ASN A 254 -11.09 -3.24 3.91
C ASN A 254 -11.88 -4.34 3.19
N GLY A 255 -11.47 -4.67 1.98
CA GLY A 255 -11.85 -5.86 1.24
C GLY A 255 -10.60 -6.61 0.82
N ALA A 256 -10.54 -7.00 -0.43
CA ALA A 256 -9.36 -7.57 -1.06
C ALA A 256 -9.24 -7.08 -2.52
N VAL A 257 -9.81 -5.91 -2.81
CA VAL A 257 -9.83 -5.31 -4.15
C VAL A 257 -8.41 -5.18 -4.69
N GLY A 258 -8.15 -5.81 -5.82
CA GLY A 258 -6.86 -5.75 -6.52
C GLY A 258 -6.87 -4.84 -7.75
N LEU A 259 -8.07 -4.44 -8.20
CA LEU A 259 -8.31 -3.55 -9.33
C LEU A 259 -9.64 -2.84 -9.12
N TYR A 260 -9.70 -1.57 -9.44
CA TYR A 260 -10.94 -0.80 -9.59
C TYR A 260 -10.91 0.02 -10.89
N HIS A 261 -12.08 0.29 -11.44
CA HIS A 261 -12.25 1.20 -12.55
C HIS A 261 -13.01 2.45 -12.08
N ILE A 262 -12.52 3.63 -12.42
CA ILE A 262 -13.26 4.88 -12.25
C ILE A 262 -13.69 5.35 -13.63
N ALA A 263 -14.99 5.47 -13.85
CA ALA A 263 -15.58 5.89 -15.12
C ALA A 263 -14.90 7.13 -15.67
N ASN A 264 -14.52 7.11 -16.95
CA ASN A 264 -13.87 8.20 -17.68
C ASN A 264 -12.51 8.68 -17.14
N LEU A 265 -11.95 8.05 -16.10
CA LEU A 265 -10.70 8.52 -15.46
C LEU A 265 -9.57 7.49 -15.54
N THR A 266 -9.77 6.26 -15.05
CA THR A 266 -8.70 5.24 -15.07
C THR A 266 -8.45 4.70 -16.48
N PRO A 267 -7.21 4.28 -16.82
CA PRO A 267 -6.82 3.98 -18.20
C PRO A 267 -7.77 3.03 -18.94
N GLU A 268 -8.10 1.89 -18.33
CA GLU A 268 -8.99 0.91 -18.96
C GLU A 268 -10.44 1.43 -19.06
N ALA A 269 -10.94 2.13 -18.03
CA ALA A 269 -12.27 2.72 -18.08
C ALA A 269 -12.41 3.82 -19.14
N ARG A 270 -11.32 4.54 -19.44
CA ARG A 270 -11.31 5.51 -20.55
C ARG A 270 -11.35 4.86 -21.92
N GLU A 271 -10.74 3.69 -22.06
CA GLU A 271 -10.64 2.99 -23.36
C GLU A 271 -11.85 2.12 -23.65
N LEU A 272 -12.31 1.37 -22.67
CA LEU A 272 -13.32 0.34 -22.82
C LEU A 272 -14.69 0.75 -22.27
N GLY A 273 -14.72 1.77 -21.39
CA GLY A 273 -15.96 2.27 -20.81
C GLY A 273 -16.74 1.15 -20.11
N GLU A 274 -18.04 1.12 -20.36
CA GLU A 274 -18.97 0.14 -19.78
C GLU A 274 -18.79 -1.29 -20.33
N GLN A 275 -17.97 -1.52 -21.36
CA GLN A 275 -17.61 -2.88 -21.80
C GLN A 275 -16.83 -3.66 -20.73
N LEU A 276 -16.26 -2.94 -19.75
CA LEU A 276 -15.63 -3.54 -18.58
C LEU A 276 -16.64 -4.11 -17.57
N ILE A 277 -17.93 -3.77 -17.67
CA ILE A 277 -18.95 -4.26 -16.76
C ILE A 277 -19.39 -5.64 -17.22
N ALA A 278 -19.25 -6.64 -16.34
CA ALA A 278 -19.70 -8.00 -16.60
C ALA A 278 -21.23 -8.07 -16.66
N GLU A 279 -21.75 -9.00 -17.46
CA GLU A 279 -23.19 -9.29 -17.46
C GLU A 279 -23.63 -9.74 -16.06
N GLY A 280 -24.73 -9.16 -15.56
CA GLY A 280 -25.25 -9.46 -14.22
C GLY A 280 -24.47 -8.80 -13.08
N ALA A 281 -23.62 -7.81 -13.34
CA ALA A 281 -22.93 -7.06 -12.31
C ALA A 281 -23.91 -6.51 -11.25
N GLN A 282 -23.52 -6.60 -9.99
CA GLN A 282 -24.32 -6.11 -8.85
C GLN A 282 -24.22 -4.58 -8.75
N GLU A 283 -25.21 -3.94 -8.13
CA GLU A 283 -25.18 -2.50 -7.90
C GLU A 283 -24.97 -2.16 -6.40
N TYR A 284 -24.21 -1.09 -6.16
CA TYR A 284 -24.05 -0.48 -4.85
C TYR A 284 -24.12 1.04 -4.97
N ILE A 285 -25.08 1.65 -4.26
CA ILE A 285 -25.27 3.08 -4.20
C ILE A 285 -24.60 3.62 -2.94
N ILE A 286 -23.80 4.66 -3.07
CA ILE A 286 -23.13 5.33 -1.96
C ILE A 286 -23.53 6.81 -1.98
N ASP A 287 -24.25 7.22 -0.98
CA ASP A 287 -24.57 8.61 -0.65
C ASP A 287 -23.90 9.02 0.69
N ASP A 288 -24.15 10.26 1.12
CA ASP A 288 -23.55 10.77 2.36
C ASP A 288 -24.05 10.00 3.59
N ALA A 289 -25.31 9.49 3.58
CA ALA A 289 -25.85 8.69 4.66
C ALA A 289 -25.19 7.31 4.77
N GLU A 290 -24.91 6.69 3.62
CA GLU A 290 -24.18 5.41 3.59
C GLU A 290 -22.73 5.57 4.08
N LEU A 291 -22.04 6.64 3.70
CA LEU A 291 -20.69 6.91 4.21
C LEU A 291 -20.68 7.14 5.73
N GLU A 292 -21.65 7.90 6.23
CA GLU A 292 -21.80 8.13 7.67
C GLU A 292 -22.11 6.82 8.40
N ARG A 293 -22.98 5.98 7.84
CA ARG A 293 -23.28 4.65 8.38
C ARG A 293 -22.02 3.78 8.45
N VAL A 294 -21.22 3.74 7.40
CA VAL A 294 -19.96 2.98 7.37
C VAL A 294 -19.00 3.48 8.43
N LYS A 295 -18.78 4.79 8.51
CA LYS A 295 -17.89 5.42 9.48
C LYS A 295 -18.30 5.12 10.93
N ASN A 296 -19.59 5.24 11.23
CA ASN A 296 -20.13 5.02 12.57
C ASN A 296 -20.08 3.54 13.02
N ASN A 297 -19.98 2.62 12.06
CA ASN A 297 -19.81 1.18 12.34
C ASN A 297 -18.36 0.75 12.55
N TYR A 298 -17.38 1.65 12.44
CA TYR A 298 -15.99 1.28 12.72
C TYR A 298 -15.78 0.92 14.20
N PRO A 299 -15.18 -0.23 14.49
CA PRO A 299 -14.95 -0.63 15.87
C PRO A 299 -13.91 0.27 16.54
N VAL A 300 -14.17 0.66 17.78
CA VAL A 300 -13.18 1.31 18.64
C VAL A 300 -12.46 0.24 19.45
N MET A 301 -11.22 -0.04 19.09
CA MET A 301 -10.41 -1.11 19.69
C MET A 301 -9.64 -0.66 20.95
N TRP A 302 -9.78 0.58 21.36
CA TRP A 302 -9.10 1.08 22.56
C TRP A 302 -9.72 0.49 23.84
N LYS A 303 -8.85 0.12 24.79
CA LYS A 303 -9.29 -0.38 26.09
C LYS A 303 -10.22 0.60 26.84
N ASN A 304 -9.96 1.90 26.72
CA ASN A 304 -10.85 2.97 27.13
C ASN A 304 -11.21 3.80 25.88
N PRO A 305 -12.45 3.69 25.38
CA PRO A 305 -12.91 4.42 24.19
C PRO A 305 -12.80 5.95 24.30
N ASP A 306 -12.88 6.48 25.55
CA ASP A 306 -12.83 7.91 25.83
C ASP A 306 -11.41 8.42 26.14
N ALA A 307 -10.39 7.58 25.95
CA ALA A 307 -9.01 7.98 26.20
C ALA A 307 -8.59 9.08 25.24
N LYS A 308 -7.78 10.02 25.73
CA LYS A 308 -7.14 11.04 24.88
C LYS A 308 -6.10 10.39 23.97
N ALA A 309 -6.09 10.78 22.70
CA ALA A 309 -5.07 10.35 21.75
C ALA A 309 -3.67 10.71 22.22
N LYS A 310 -2.74 9.78 22.07
CA LYS A 310 -1.32 9.93 22.46
C LYS A 310 -0.38 10.03 21.28
N LEU A 311 -0.83 9.65 20.09
CA LEU A 311 -0.06 9.67 18.86
C LEU A 311 -1.02 9.75 17.67
N CYS A 312 -0.61 10.49 16.65
CA CYS A 312 -1.30 10.57 15.36
C CYS A 312 -0.37 10.09 14.24
N PHE A 313 -0.84 9.20 13.39
CA PHE A 313 -0.16 8.82 12.15
C PHE A 313 -0.94 9.27 10.93
N ILE A 314 -0.26 9.94 9.99
CA ILE A 314 -0.77 10.35 8.67
C ILE A 314 0.21 9.84 7.62
N GLY A 315 -0.31 9.28 6.51
CA GLY A 315 0.52 8.76 5.42
C GLY A 315 0.63 7.22 5.40
N CYS A 316 -0.50 6.54 5.56
CA CYS A 316 -0.60 5.10 5.27
C CYS A 316 -1.71 4.87 4.23
N PRO A 317 -1.31 4.74 2.92
CA PRO A 317 0.05 4.57 2.37
C PRO A 317 0.90 5.85 2.42
N HIS A 318 2.21 5.71 2.17
CA HIS A 318 3.17 6.80 2.16
C HIS A 318 2.70 8.00 1.33
N MET A 319 2.84 9.21 1.89
CA MET A 319 2.42 10.46 1.27
C MET A 319 3.27 10.80 0.05
N SER A 320 2.65 11.38 -0.96
CA SER A 320 3.35 12.03 -2.07
C SER A 320 3.93 13.38 -1.65
N MET A 321 4.79 13.96 -2.50
CA MET A 321 5.33 15.30 -2.30
C MET A 321 4.20 16.34 -2.13
N GLN A 322 3.20 16.32 -3.00
CA GLN A 322 2.08 17.25 -2.94
C GLN A 322 1.27 17.10 -1.65
N GLN A 323 0.98 15.86 -1.23
CA GLN A 323 0.30 15.61 0.05
C GLN A 323 1.09 16.15 1.25
N LEU A 324 2.41 16.03 1.26
CA LEU A 324 3.24 16.62 2.33
C LEU A 324 3.12 18.15 2.36
N ILE A 325 3.10 18.79 1.19
CA ILE A 325 2.94 20.25 1.06
C ILE A 325 1.56 20.66 1.58
N ASP A 326 0.50 20.03 1.08
CA ASP A 326 -0.89 20.35 1.44
C ASP A 326 -1.15 20.18 2.93
N TRP A 327 -0.71 19.08 3.50
CA TRP A 327 -0.81 18.82 4.94
C TRP A 327 0.02 19.81 5.78
N THR A 328 1.20 20.24 5.29
CA THR A 328 2.01 21.25 5.96
C THR A 328 1.24 22.56 6.06
N VAL A 329 0.66 23.02 4.95
CA VAL A 329 -0.13 24.25 4.90
C VAL A 329 -1.37 24.14 5.80
N ALA A 330 -2.11 23.03 5.70
CA ALA A 330 -3.32 22.80 6.48
C ALA A 330 -3.04 22.81 8.00
N VAL A 331 -1.95 22.18 8.45
CA VAL A 331 -1.56 22.16 9.86
C VAL A 331 -1.17 23.58 10.34
N GLU A 332 -0.40 24.34 9.55
CA GLU A 332 -0.03 25.72 9.90
C GLU A 332 -1.27 26.62 10.04
N GLU A 333 -2.19 26.54 9.07
CA GLU A 333 -3.44 27.32 9.11
C GLU A 333 -4.33 26.92 10.28
N GLY A 334 -4.45 25.61 10.54
CA GLY A 334 -5.21 25.09 11.67
C GLY A 334 -4.63 25.55 13.03
N LEU A 335 -3.33 25.51 13.19
CA LEU A 335 -2.62 26.00 14.40
C LEU A 335 -2.82 27.51 14.57
N LYS A 336 -2.62 28.29 13.50
CA LYS A 336 -2.84 29.74 13.52
C LYS A 336 -4.27 30.10 13.91
N ALA A 337 -5.25 29.42 13.33
CA ALA A 337 -6.67 29.63 13.64
C ALA A 337 -7.01 29.26 15.10
N ALA A 338 -6.29 28.31 15.68
CA ALA A 338 -6.46 27.88 17.07
C ALA A 338 -5.62 28.70 18.09
N GLY A 339 -4.73 29.59 17.63
CA GLY A 339 -3.80 30.32 18.48
C GLY A 339 -2.68 29.45 19.08
N ASN A 340 -2.41 28.31 18.48
CA ASN A 340 -1.37 27.36 18.89
C ASN A 340 -0.13 27.49 17.99
N SER A 341 1.05 27.15 18.52
CA SER A 341 2.31 27.16 17.77
C SER A 341 2.79 25.76 17.36
N LYS A 342 2.28 24.73 18.02
CA LYS A 342 2.65 23.34 17.78
C LYS A 342 1.43 22.42 17.90
N VAL A 343 1.48 21.27 17.22
CA VAL A 343 0.47 20.23 17.34
C VAL A 343 0.34 19.75 18.78
N LEU A 344 -0.90 19.51 19.21
CA LEU A 344 -1.25 19.15 20.58
C LEU A 344 -1.05 17.67 20.88
N ILE A 345 -1.00 16.86 19.84
CA ILE A 345 -0.76 15.42 19.90
C ILE A 345 0.50 15.15 19.08
N PRO A 346 1.48 14.39 19.59
CA PRO A 346 2.60 13.93 18.78
C PRO A 346 2.11 13.37 17.47
N THR A 347 2.51 13.98 16.36
CA THR A 347 2.01 13.66 15.00
C THR A 347 3.18 13.28 14.12
N VAL A 348 3.03 12.16 13.42
CA VAL A 348 4.03 11.63 12.52
C VAL A 348 3.44 11.56 11.11
N PHE A 349 4.10 12.23 10.16
CA PHE A 349 3.84 12.09 8.73
C PHE A 349 4.78 11.03 8.18
N THR A 350 4.24 10.10 7.37
CA THR A 350 5.06 9.04 6.77
C THR A 350 5.07 9.12 5.25
N THR A 351 6.26 9.05 4.69
CA THR A 351 6.52 9.12 3.25
C THR A 351 7.71 8.26 2.86
N ALA A 352 7.90 8.06 1.55
CA ALA A 352 9.05 7.31 1.04
C ALA A 352 10.39 8.01 1.34
N PRO A 353 11.50 7.27 1.57
CA PRO A 353 12.80 7.88 1.85
C PRO A 353 13.25 8.90 0.78
N ALA A 354 13.04 8.59 -0.50
CA ALA A 354 13.41 9.49 -1.59
C ALA A 354 12.55 10.76 -1.61
N VAL A 355 11.23 10.65 -1.37
CA VAL A 355 10.33 11.80 -1.24
C VAL A 355 10.72 12.66 -0.04
N LYS A 356 11.03 12.02 1.11
CA LYS A 356 11.51 12.73 2.31
C LYS A 356 12.75 13.55 2.02
N LYS A 357 13.76 12.97 1.35
CA LYS A 357 15.00 13.66 0.99
C LYS A 357 14.75 14.89 0.10
N GLU A 358 13.86 14.77 -0.87
CA GLU A 358 13.50 15.88 -1.76
C GLU A 358 12.69 16.94 -1.00
N PHE A 359 11.70 16.55 -0.19
CA PHE A 359 10.91 17.46 0.63
C PHE A 359 11.78 18.26 1.59
N GLU A 360 12.81 17.65 2.20
CA GLU A 360 13.76 18.31 3.10
C GLU A 360 14.60 19.43 2.43
N GLN A 361 14.59 19.51 1.09
CA GLN A 361 15.20 20.60 0.33
C GLN A 361 14.23 21.76 0.04
N THR A 362 12.96 21.62 0.38
CA THR A 362 11.93 22.64 0.15
C THR A 362 11.78 23.56 1.37
N GLU A 363 11.19 24.74 1.15
CA GLU A 363 10.81 25.64 2.25
C GLU A 363 9.80 25.02 3.22
N TYR A 364 8.99 24.07 2.73
CA TYR A 364 7.96 23.40 3.52
C TYR A 364 8.53 22.52 4.64
N ALA A 365 9.75 22.03 4.51
CA ALA A 365 10.38 21.19 5.52
C ALA A 365 10.58 21.95 6.84
N GLU A 366 11.14 23.17 6.77
CA GLU A 366 11.30 24.01 7.97
C GLU A 366 9.96 24.52 8.52
N ARG A 367 8.98 24.74 7.66
CA ARG A 367 7.61 25.08 8.05
C ARG A 367 6.97 23.92 8.82
N LEU A 368 6.98 22.71 8.27
CA LEU A 368 6.47 21.52 8.95
C LEU A 368 7.15 21.28 10.30
N LYS A 369 8.46 21.38 10.36
CA LYS A 369 9.24 21.21 11.59
C LYS A 369 8.84 22.22 12.69
N LYS A 370 8.52 23.46 12.34
CA LYS A 370 8.05 24.48 13.29
C LYS A 370 6.71 24.11 13.93
N THR A 371 5.86 23.37 13.22
CA THR A 371 4.58 22.90 13.77
C THR A 371 4.73 21.78 14.82
N GLY A 372 5.91 21.18 14.92
CA GLY A 372 6.19 20.04 15.81
C GLY A 372 5.79 18.68 15.23
N VAL A 373 5.34 18.63 13.97
CA VAL A 373 5.11 17.37 13.24
C VAL A 373 6.46 16.72 12.92
N ILE A 374 6.50 15.41 13.05
CA ILE A 374 7.67 14.57 12.77
C ILE A 374 7.51 13.95 11.39
N LEU A 375 8.48 14.13 10.49
CA LEU A 375 8.53 13.49 9.19
C LEU A 375 9.36 12.22 9.28
N SER A 376 8.78 11.08 8.89
CA SER A 376 9.40 9.77 8.96
C SER A 376 9.15 8.94 7.68
N TYR A 377 9.92 7.85 7.55
CA TYR A 377 9.82 6.88 6.45
C TYR A 377 9.33 5.50 6.91
N ILE A 378 8.84 5.39 8.16
CA ILE A 378 8.45 4.09 8.71
C ILE A 378 7.11 3.59 8.15
N CYS A 379 6.90 2.29 8.32
CA CYS A 379 5.59 1.67 8.22
C CYS A 379 4.83 1.83 9.55
N PRO A 380 3.75 2.64 9.63
CA PRO A 380 2.96 2.76 10.86
C PRO A 380 2.36 1.41 11.33
N LEU A 381 2.04 0.50 10.40
CA LEU A 381 1.56 -0.85 10.74
C LEU A 381 2.61 -1.61 11.56
N MET A 382 3.87 -1.57 11.13
CA MET A 382 4.97 -2.27 11.80
C MET A 382 5.28 -1.64 13.17
N TYR A 383 5.16 -0.32 13.30
CA TYR A 383 5.25 0.37 14.59
C TYR A 383 4.14 -0.10 15.55
N MET A 384 2.89 -0.16 15.08
CA MET A 384 1.74 -0.58 15.88
C MET A 384 1.74 -2.06 16.26
N ASN A 385 2.54 -2.90 15.60
CA ASN A 385 2.75 -4.31 15.97
C ASN A 385 3.45 -4.49 17.31
N ASN A 386 4.14 -3.47 17.82
CA ASN A 386 4.69 -3.53 19.18
C ASN A 386 3.55 -3.66 20.21
N PRO A 387 3.62 -4.64 21.14
CA PRO A 387 2.55 -4.90 22.11
C PRO A 387 2.18 -3.70 22.99
N LEU A 388 3.11 -2.76 23.18
CA LEU A 388 2.86 -1.52 23.94
C LEU A 388 2.24 -0.44 23.05
N ALA A 389 2.74 -0.27 21.81
CA ALA A 389 2.18 0.65 20.84
C ALA A 389 0.73 0.26 20.47
N GLY A 390 0.47 -1.04 20.28
CA GLY A 390 -0.87 -1.56 20.01
C GLY A 390 -1.89 -1.36 21.15
N LYS A 391 -1.44 -0.92 22.33
CA LYS A 391 -2.32 -0.56 23.46
C LYS A 391 -2.49 0.96 23.64
N MET A 392 -1.72 1.75 22.88
CA MET A 392 -1.86 3.21 22.94
C MET A 392 -3.09 3.70 22.18
N PRO A 393 -3.75 4.75 22.65
CA PRO A 393 -4.75 5.47 21.86
C PRO A 393 -4.06 6.21 20.70
N VAL A 394 -4.08 5.61 19.50
CA VAL A 394 -3.52 6.18 18.28
C VAL A 394 -4.64 6.57 17.34
N ILE A 395 -4.55 7.75 16.74
CA ILE A 395 -5.50 8.25 15.73
C ILE A 395 -4.87 8.31 14.35
N THR A 396 -5.70 8.22 13.32
CA THR A 396 -5.26 8.23 11.92
C THR A 396 -6.39 8.57 10.98
N CYS A 397 -6.09 9.14 9.81
CA CYS A 397 -7.01 9.23 8.67
C CYS A 397 -6.85 8.05 7.70
N SER A 398 -6.05 7.04 8.04
CA SER A 398 -5.86 5.85 7.21
C SER A 398 -6.79 4.70 7.62
N ASN A 399 -7.68 4.30 6.72
CA ASN A 399 -8.48 3.09 6.91
C ASN A 399 -7.64 1.80 6.83
N LYS A 400 -6.53 1.81 6.10
CA LYS A 400 -5.58 0.68 6.12
C LYS A 400 -4.98 0.49 7.51
N LEU A 401 -4.49 1.57 8.15
CA LEU A 401 -3.93 1.49 9.50
C LEU A 401 -4.99 1.08 10.53
N ARG A 402 -6.21 1.64 10.44
CA ARG A 402 -7.33 1.25 11.29
C ARG A 402 -7.67 -0.23 11.15
N THR A 403 -7.73 -0.76 9.94
CA THR A 403 -8.17 -2.14 9.68
C THR A 403 -7.22 -3.16 10.30
N TYR A 404 -5.92 -2.91 10.26
CA TYR A 404 -4.90 -3.87 10.71
C TYR A 404 -4.37 -3.61 12.12
N THR A 405 -4.81 -2.54 12.80
CA THR A 405 -4.31 -2.17 14.12
C THR A 405 -5.43 -1.68 15.05
N THR A 406 -5.06 -1.21 16.23
CA THR A 406 -5.97 -0.56 17.16
C THR A 406 -6.12 0.95 16.93
N ALA A 407 -5.51 1.51 15.88
CA ALA A 407 -5.64 2.92 15.55
C ALA A 407 -7.10 3.27 15.23
N ARG A 408 -7.58 4.39 15.76
CA ARG A 408 -8.93 4.88 15.54
C ARG A 408 -8.96 5.80 14.33
N PHE A 409 -9.89 5.55 13.41
CA PHE A 409 -10.08 6.38 12.22
C PHE A 409 -10.82 7.67 12.56
N TYR A 410 -10.35 8.73 11.95
CA TYR A 410 -11.00 10.04 11.86
C TYR A 410 -10.79 10.59 10.44
N THR A 411 -11.71 11.40 9.94
CA THR A 411 -11.52 12.08 8.65
C THR A 411 -10.34 13.04 8.71
N GLU A 412 -9.83 13.47 7.56
CA GLU A 412 -8.72 14.44 7.50
C GLU A 412 -9.07 15.74 8.22
N GLU A 413 -10.30 16.23 8.04
CA GLU A 413 -10.79 17.42 8.76
C GLU A 413 -10.82 17.18 10.28
N GLU A 414 -11.32 16.03 10.73
CA GLU A 414 -11.35 15.69 12.15
C GLU A 414 -9.94 15.53 12.72
N ILE A 415 -9.03 14.89 12.01
CA ILE A 415 -7.61 14.77 12.40
C ILE A 415 -6.99 16.17 12.56
N LEU A 416 -7.20 17.05 11.58
CA LEU A 416 -6.69 18.41 11.63
C LEU A 416 -7.19 19.15 12.90
N VAL A 417 -8.48 19.03 13.22
CA VAL A 417 -9.04 19.60 14.46
C VAL A 417 -8.40 18.98 15.69
N GLN A 418 -8.26 17.64 15.74
CA GLN A 418 -7.66 16.93 16.88
C GLN A 418 -6.23 17.39 17.18
N ILE A 419 -5.39 17.53 16.14
CA ILE A 419 -3.97 17.87 16.32
C ILE A 419 -3.71 19.36 16.49
N THR A 420 -4.62 20.25 16.04
CA THR A 420 -4.41 21.70 16.07
C THR A 420 -5.20 22.42 17.15
N LYS A 421 -6.46 22.03 17.40
CA LYS A 421 -7.38 22.68 18.36
C LYS A 421 -7.63 21.83 19.62
N GLY A 422 -7.35 20.54 19.55
CA GLY A 422 -7.74 19.57 20.54
C GLY A 422 -9.19 19.10 20.36
N GLY A 423 -9.41 17.78 20.42
CA GLY A 423 -10.75 17.19 20.45
C GLY A 423 -11.40 17.39 21.84
N LYS A 424 -12.75 17.45 21.86
CA LYS A 424 -13.52 17.38 23.10
C LYS A 424 -13.47 15.99 23.69
#